data_fa2131e7c810da0a5a668ad360929b61
#
_entry.id   fa2131e7c810da0a5a668ad360929b61
#
_cell.length_a   1.000
_cell.length_b   1.000
_cell.length_c   1.000
_cell.angle_alpha   90.00
_cell.angle_beta   90.00
_cell.angle_gamma   90.00
#
_symmetry.space_group_name_H-M   'P 1'
#
loop_
_entity.id
_entity.type
_entity.pdbx_description
1 polymer ?
#
loop_
_entity_poly.entity_id
_entity_poly.type
_entity_poly.pdbx_seq_one_letter_code
_entity_poly.pdbx_strand_id
1 'polypeptide(L)'
;MLRRLDLIQVKGFSRPTWVYESLGHHTGDTFPLLPRVIKAYEAGLDCYSNRDWQRGGRHFAEALEMAPRDRPSRIFLDRCRYYQANPPADEWNGVWIMEQK
;
A
#
# COMPACT_ATOMS: atom_id res chain seq x y z
N MET A 1 6.26 -14.66 6.81
CA MET A 1 6.01 -13.69 5.72
C MET A 1 5.55 -12.35 6.31
N LEU A 2 6.09 -11.27 5.79
CA LEU A 2 5.74 -9.92 6.21
C LEU A 2 5.25 -9.12 5.02
N ARG A 3 4.29 -8.23 5.26
CA ARG A 3 3.79 -7.33 4.23
C ARG A 3 3.98 -5.89 4.69
N ARG A 4 4.49 -5.03 3.78
CA ARG A 4 4.60 -3.60 4.06
C ARG A 4 3.19 -3.00 4.15
N LEU A 5 2.88 -2.33 5.25
CA LEU A 5 1.58 -1.71 5.46
C LEU A 5 1.56 -0.22 5.18
N ASP A 6 2.58 0.48 5.65
CA ASP A 6 2.63 1.93 5.48
C ASP A 6 4.03 2.43 5.75
N LEU A 7 4.35 3.57 5.17
CA LEU A 7 5.58 4.29 5.43
C LEU A 7 5.23 5.46 6.35
N ILE A 8 5.73 5.42 7.59
CA ILE A 8 5.43 6.44 8.58
C ILE A 8 6.69 7.16 9.01
N GLN A 9 6.52 8.39 9.46
CA GLN A 9 7.60 9.17 10.05
C GLN A 9 7.17 9.60 11.42
N VAL A 10 7.85 9.05 12.45
CA VAL A 10 7.52 9.34 13.84
C VAL A 10 8.21 10.63 14.24
N LYS A 11 7.51 11.44 15.04
CA LYS A 11 8.06 12.70 15.56
C LYS A 11 9.35 12.44 16.30
N GLY A 12 10.40 13.16 15.96
CA GLY A 12 11.72 12.99 16.54
C GLY A 12 12.65 12.10 15.74
N PHE A 13 12.15 11.43 14.72
CA PHE A 13 12.95 10.59 13.82
C PHE A 13 13.08 11.28 12.47
N SER A 14 14.28 11.22 11.91
CA SER A 14 14.57 11.91 10.65
C SER A 14 14.21 11.10 9.42
N ARG A 15 13.95 9.79 9.57
CA ARG A 15 13.71 8.90 8.44
C ARG A 15 12.34 8.24 8.52
N PRO A 16 11.64 8.13 7.37
CA PRO A 16 10.45 7.31 7.33
C PRO A 16 10.78 5.84 7.57
N THR A 17 9.86 5.13 8.19
CA THR A 17 10.05 3.72 8.52
C THR A 17 8.83 2.94 8.05
N TRP A 18 9.06 1.78 7.42
CA TRP A 18 7.99 0.90 7.02
C TRP A 18 7.41 0.15 8.20
N VAL A 19 6.09 0.12 8.28
CA VAL A 19 5.35 -0.73 9.22
C VAL A 19 4.96 -1.99 8.48
N TYR A 20 5.17 -3.14 9.11
CA TYR A 20 4.92 -4.45 8.51
C TYR A 20 3.82 -5.20 9.22
N GLU A 21 3.09 -5.99 8.46
CA GLU A 21 2.12 -6.94 8.97
C GLU A 21 2.70 -8.34 8.91
N SER A 22 2.60 -9.10 10.02
CA SER A 22 2.99 -10.50 10.02
C SER A 22 1.86 -11.33 9.41
N LEU A 23 2.20 -12.15 8.43
CA LEU A 23 1.25 -13.04 7.77
C LEU A 23 1.47 -14.50 8.17
N GLY A 24 2.28 -14.74 9.20
CA GLY A 24 2.63 -16.10 9.61
C GLY A 24 1.46 -16.91 10.11
N HIS A 25 0.38 -16.29 10.54
CA HIS A 25 -0.81 -16.98 11.03
C HIS A 25 -1.76 -17.42 9.89
N HIS A 26 -1.53 -16.95 8.67
CA HIS A 26 -2.33 -17.36 7.52
C HIS A 26 -1.78 -18.63 6.91
N THR A 27 -2.68 -19.52 6.50
CA THR A 27 -2.33 -20.75 5.80
C THR A 27 -3.04 -20.78 4.46
N GLY A 28 -2.72 -21.77 3.63
CA GLY A 28 -3.43 -21.94 2.36
C GLY A 28 -4.92 -22.15 2.54
N ASP A 29 -5.35 -22.72 3.68
CA ASP A 29 -6.77 -22.92 3.97
C ASP A 29 -7.46 -21.61 4.37
N THR A 30 -6.76 -20.75 5.09
CA THR A 30 -7.35 -19.48 5.56
C THR A 30 -7.23 -18.37 4.53
N PHE A 31 -6.23 -18.44 3.64
CA PHE A 31 -6.03 -17.40 2.64
C PHE A 31 -5.34 -18.02 1.40
N PRO A 32 -6.11 -18.80 0.60
CA PRO A 32 -5.52 -19.54 -0.52
C PRO A 32 -4.81 -18.70 -1.57
N LEU A 33 -5.28 -17.47 -1.80
CA LEU A 33 -4.72 -16.58 -2.82
C LEU A 33 -3.68 -15.62 -2.26
N LEU A 34 -3.28 -15.80 -1.00
CA LEU A 34 -2.37 -14.87 -0.34
C LEU A 34 -1.09 -14.57 -1.14
N PRO A 35 -0.36 -15.55 -1.69
CA PRO A 35 0.85 -15.24 -2.44
C PRO A 35 0.59 -14.33 -3.64
N ARG A 36 -0.53 -14.53 -4.35
CA ARG A 36 -0.89 -13.70 -5.50
C ARG A 36 -1.31 -12.31 -5.07
N VAL A 37 -2.07 -12.21 -3.97
CA VAL A 37 -2.49 -10.93 -3.43
C VAL A 37 -1.27 -10.11 -3.03
N ILE A 38 -0.32 -10.73 -2.32
CA ILE A 38 0.91 -10.04 -1.89
C ILE A 38 1.73 -9.59 -3.09
N LYS A 39 1.84 -10.41 -4.13
CA LYS A 39 2.58 -10.03 -5.34
C LYS A 39 1.97 -8.80 -6.00
N ALA A 40 0.65 -8.77 -6.16
CA ALA A 40 -0.04 -7.62 -6.74
C ALA A 40 0.11 -6.39 -5.83
N TYR A 41 -0.06 -6.57 -4.54
CA TYR A 41 0.07 -5.50 -3.56
C TYR A 41 1.47 -4.88 -3.58
N GLU A 42 2.53 -5.70 -3.58
CA GLU A 42 3.90 -5.20 -3.59
C GLU A 42 4.22 -4.48 -4.91
N ALA A 43 3.71 -5.00 -6.03
CA ALA A 43 3.85 -4.30 -7.31
C ALA A 43 3.17 -2.94 -7.26
N GLY A 44 1.99 -2.87 -6.65
CA GLY A 44 1.29 -1.61 -6.46
C GLY A 44 2.09 -0.63 -5.60
N LEU A 45 2.72 -1.10 -4.53
CA LEU A 45 3.55 -0.26 -3.67
C LEU A 45 4.76 0.30 -4.42
N ASP A 46 5.38 -0.50 -5.27
CA ASP A 46 6.52 -0.04 -6.07
C ASP A 46 6.09 1.09 -7.01
N CYS A 47 4.94 0.93 -7.67
CA CYS A 47 4.38 1.99 -8.50
C CYS A 47 4.03 3.23 -7.68
N TYR A 48 3.43 3.04 -6.52
CA TYR A 48 3.06 4.13 -5.62
C TYR A 48 4.30 4.94 -5.23
N SER A 49 5.38 4.26 -4.87
CA SER A 49 6.63 4.91 -4.49
C SER A 49 7.25 5.68 -5.65
N ASN A 50 7.01 5.26 -6.87
CA ASN A 50 7.50 5.92 -8.08
C ASN A 50 6.50 6.93 -8.65
N ARG A 51 5.45 7.23 -7.91
CA ARG A 51 4.39 8.17 -8.30
C ARG A 51 3.61 7.73 -9.54
N ASP A 52 3.63 6.44 -9.82
CA ASP A 52 2.85 5.87 -10.92
C ASP A 52 1.48 5.44 -10.38
N TRP A 53 0.63 6.41 -10.18
CA TRP A 53 -0.67 6.20 -9.54
C TRP A 53 -1.59 5.31 -10.36
N GLN A 54 -1.52 5.44 -11.68
CA GLN A 54 -2.39 4.68 -12.56
C GLN A 54 -2.07 3.19 -12.48
N ARG A 55 -0.80 2.83 -12.63
CA ARG A 55 -0.38 1.43 -12.55
C ARG A 55 -0.52 0.88 -11.14
N GLY A 56 -0.15 1.68 -10.15
CA GLY A 56 -0.33 1.29 -8.75
C GLY A 56 -1.78 0.96 -8.45
N GLY A 57 -2.69 1.81 -8.89
CA GLY A 57 -4.11 1.58 -8.71
C GLY A 57 -4.59 0.29 -9.36
N ARG A 58 -4.06 -0.05 -10.55
CA ARG A 58 -4.41 -1.31 -11.22
C ARG A 58 -3.97 -2.52 -10.41
N HIS A 59 -2.76 -2.48 -9.87
CA HIS A 59 -2.25 -3.59 -9.06
C HIS A 59 -3.04 -3.77 -7.78
N PHE A 60 -3.40 -2.67 -7.11
CA PHE A 60 -4.21 -2.76 -5.90
C PHE A 60 -5.63 -3.23 -6.21
N ALA A 61 -6.20 -2.81 -7.34
CA ALA A 61 -7.51 -3.30 -7.77
C ALA A 61 -7.46 -4.79 -8.07
N GLU A 62 -6.37 -5.27 -8.69
CA GLU A 62 -6.18 -6.69 -8.94
C GLU A 62 -6.11 -7.48 -7.63
N ALA A 63 -5.39 -6.96 -6.65
CA ALA A 63 -5.34 -7.60 -5.33
C ALA A 63 -6.74 -7.68 -4.71
N LEU A 64 -7.55 -6.64 -4.86
CA LEU A 64 -8.90 -6.61 -4.33
C LEU A 64 -9.86 -7.54 -5.07
N GLU A 65 -9.62 -7.82 -6.34
CA GLU A 65 -10.40 -8.83 -7.06
C GLU A 65 -10.21 -10.21 -6.45
N MET A 66 -8.98 -10.51 -6.04
CA MET A 66 -8.66 -11.78 -5.40
C MET A 66 -9.05 -11.81 -3.92
N ALA A 67 -8.99 -10.66 -3.26
CA ALA A 67 -9.27 -10.55 -1.83
C ALA A 67 -10.03 -9.25 -1.56
N PRO A 68 -11.36 -9.23 -1.77
CA PRO A 68 -12.14 -8.00 -1.63
C PRO A 68 -12.11 -7.35 -0.25
N ARG A 69 -11.74 -8.09 0.78
CA ARG A 69 -11.67 -7.59 2.14
C ARG A 69 -10.27 -7.20 2.58
N ASP A 70 -9.30 -7.23 1.65
CA ASP A 70 -7.93 -6.87 1.98
C ASP A 70 -7.82 -5.36 2.20
N ARG A 71 -7.83 -4.95 3.46
CA ARG A 71 -7.85 -3.54 3.82
C ARG A 71 -6.62 -2.77 3.31
N PRO A 72 -5.38 -3.26 3.43
CA PRO A 72 -4.23 -2.51 2.91
C PRO A 72 -4.34 -2.20 1.42
N SER A 73 -4.83 -3.14 0.61
CA SER A 73 -5.01 -2.90 -0.83
C SER A 73 -6.05 -1.81 -1.08
N ARG A 74 -7.12 -1.78 -0.30
CA ARG A 74 -8.16 -0.74 -0.41
C ARG A 74 -7.59 0.63 -0.06
N ILE A 75 -6.83 0.70 1.02
CA ILE A 75 -6.24 1.97 1.47
C ILE A 75 -5.35 2.55 0.37
N PHE A 76 -4.45 1.73 -0.19
CA PHE A 76 -3.52 2.23 -1.20
C PHE A 76 -4.20 2.49 -2.54
N LEU A 77 -5.24 1.74 -2.88
CA LEU A 77 -6.04 2.06 -4.07
C LEU A 77 -6.66 3.46 -3.93
N ASP A 78 -7.24 3.74 -2.78
CA ASP A 78 -7.84 5.05 -2.53
C ASP A 78 -6.79 6.15 -2.56
N ARG A 79 -5.59 5.91 -2.01
CA ARG A 79 -4.49 6.87 -2.07
C ARG A 79 -4.02 7.13 -3.51
N CYS A 80 -3.93 6.08 -4.33
CA CYS A 80 -3.58 6.25 -5.74
C CYS A 80 -4.59 7.13 -6.45
N ARG A 81 -5.87 6.92 -6.19
CA ARG A 81 -6.93 7.74 -6.78
C ARG A 81 -6.83 9.18 -6.31
N TYR A 82 -6.58 9.38 -5.03
CA TYR A 82 -6.43 10.71 -4.45
C TYR A 82 -5.24 11.46 -5.09
N TYR A 83 -4.08 10.81 -5.15
CA TYR A 83 -2.89 11.44 -5.71
C TYR A 83 -2.97 11.62 -7.21
N GLN A 84 -3.74 10.82 -7.90
CA GLN A 84 -3.95 11.01 -9.34
C GLN A 84 -4.67 12.34 -9.60
N ALA A 85 -5.57 12.71 -8.72
CA ALA A 85 -6.28 14.00 -8.78
C ALA A 85 -5.52 15.13 -8.07
N ASN A 86 -4.74 14.79 -7.05
CA ASN A 86 -4.04 15.75 -6.18
C ASN A 86 -2.59 15.31 -5.99
N PRO A 87 -1.71 15.48 -6.99
CA PRO A 87 -0.33 15.00 -6.89
C PRO A 87 0.40 15.60 -5.68
N PRO A 88 1.23 14.82 -4.99
CA PRO A 88 1.98 15.34 -3.86
C PRO A 88 3.09 16.30 -4.31
N ALA A 89 3.63 17.06 -3.37
CA ALA A 89 4.72 17.99 -3.63
C ALA A 89 5.97 17.24 -4.09
N ASP A 90 6.89 17.95 -4.76
CA ASP A 90 8.12 17.35 -5.31
C ASP A 90 8.97 16.70 -4.23
N GLU A 91 8.99 17.24 -3.03
CA GLU A 91 9.75 16.71 -1.90
C GLU A 91 9.06 15.57 -1.17
N TRP A 92 7.94 15.08 -1.69
CA TRP A 92 7.21 13.94 -1.08
C TRP A 92 8.13 12.73 -0.95
N ASN A 93 8.14 12.14 0.24
CA ASN A 93 9.05 11.03 0.60
C ASN A 93 8.34 9.68 0.72
N GLY A 94 7.12 9.57 0.24
CA GLY A 94 6.35 8.32 0.30
C GLY A 94 5.42 8.23 1.51
N VAL A 95 5.53 9.15 2.45
CA VAL A 95 4.68 9.15 3.64
C VAL A 95 3.32 9.76 3.30
N TRP A 96 2.25 9.09 3.72
CA TRP A 96 0.90 9.62 3.59
C TRP A 96 0.65 10.61 4.71
N ILE A 97 0.36 11.84 4.34
CA ILE A 97 0.05 12.90 5.30
C ILE A 97 -1.46 13.06 5.35
N MET A 98 -2.03 12.78 6.51
CA MET A 98 -3.45 13.02 6.74
C MET A 98 -3.64 14.45 7.19
N GLU A 99 -4.22 15.26 6.32
CA GLU A 99 -4.55 16.63 6.69
C GLU A 99 -5.85 16.63 7.45
N GLN A 100 -5.80 17.19 8.63
CA GLN A 100 -6.97 17.38 9.46
C GLN A 100 -7.69 18.64 9.02
N LYS A 101 -8.95 18.51 8.73
CA LYS A 101 -9.76 19.66 8.39
C LYS A 101 -10.91 19.83 9.33
#